data_78aeaadac641fd3385713ae6cb3098fa
#
_entry.id   78aeaadac641fd3385713ae6cb3098fa
#
_cell.length_a   1.000
_cell.length_b   1.000
_cell.length_c   1.000
_cell.angle_alpha   90.00
_cell.angle_beta   90.00
_cell.angle_gamma   90.00
#
_symmetry.space_group_name_H-M   'P 1'
#
loop_
_entity.id
_entity.type
_entity.pdbx_description
1 polymer ?
#
loop_
_entity_poly.entity_id
_entity_poly.type
_entity_poly.pdbx_seq_one_letter_code
_entity_poly.pdbx_strand_id
1 'polypeptide(L)'
;MYRPDHASHTATTAHHDDRVQFLVVADESSLPELEAELALLPLCARGRVFVEVEHPEDVVPLSTPMRMTVTWLSRARRSGRPGTGDRCARGEAATRAVRAWTAEMLCEGPGETRAIVLGGFALVSEVQEHLVAEVGMAPTAVTAAS
;
A
#
# COMPACT_ATOMS: atom_id res chain seq x y z
N MET A 1 39.72 -34.37 -21.14
CA MET A 1 38.51 -34.54 -20.27
C MET A 1 37.85 -33.20 -20.12
N TYR A 2 36.72 -33.00 -20.79
CA TYR A 2 35.97 -31.74 -20.81
C TYR A 2 35.04 -31.69 -19.64
N ARG A 3 35.14 -30.67 -18.77
CA ARG A 3 34.11 -30.35 -17.75
C ARG A 3 33.23 -29.25 -18.31
N PRO A 4 31.94 -29.46 -18.48
CA PRO A 4 31.05 -28.34 -18.77
C PRO A 4 30.92 -27.47 -17.53
N ASP A 5 31.36 -26.24 -17.64
CA ASP A 5 31.03 -25.19 -16.68
C ASP A 5 29.51 -24.98 -16.71
N HIS A 6 28.82 -25.51 -15.74
CA HIS A 6 27.45 -25.14 -15.45
C HIS A 6 27.46 -23.78 -14.77
N ALA A 7 27.52 -22.75 -15.58
CA ALA A 7 27.30 -21.41 -15.11
C ALA A 7 25.84 -21.30 -14.64
N SER A 8 25.64 -21.39 -13.34
CA SER A 8 24.38 -21.15 -12.68
C SER A 8 24.08 -19.66 -12.67
N HIS A 9 23.55 -19.13 -13.78
CA HIS A 9 23.16 -17.72 -13.87
C HIS A 9 21.69 -17.44 -13.53
N THR A 10 20.94 -18.43 -13.05
CA THR A 10 19.51 -18.30 -12.76
C THR A 10 19.19 -17.90 -11.33
N ALA A 11 20.15 -17.91 -10.40
CA ALA A 11 19.87 -17.66 -8.98
C ALA A 11 19.84 -16.16 -8.60
N THR A 12 20.42 -15.26 -9.41
CA THR A 12 20.58 -13.85 -9.06
C THR A 12 19.37 -12.98 -9.38
N THR A 13 18.55 -13.36 -10.36
CA THR A 13 17.34 -12.61 -10.75
C THR A 13 16.14 -12.86 -9.85
N ALA A 14 16.04 -14.04 -9.24
CA ALA A 14 14.92 -14.38 -8.35
C ALA A 14 14.99 -13.66 -6.99
N HIS A 15 16.17 -13.24 -6.55
CA HIS A 15 16.35 -12.57 -5.25
C HIS A 15 16.03 -11.06 -5.28
N HIS A 16 16.00 -10.42 -6.44
CA HIS A 16 15.70 -8.99 -6.55
C HIS A 16 14.22 -8.69 -6.36
N ASP A 17 13.33 -9.55 -6.83
CA ASP A 17 11.88 -9.36 -6.71
C ASP A 17 11.37 -9.60 -5.28
N ASP A 18 12.06 -10.39 -4.46
CA ASP A 18 11.67 -10.67 -3.07
C ASP A 18 11.88 -9.48 -2.12
N ARG A 19 12.59 -8.45 -2.53
CA ARG A 19 12.86 -7.26 -1.71
C ARG A 19 11.85 -6.15 -1.89
N VAL A 20 11.22 -6.07 -3.06
CA VAL A 20 10.22 -5.04 -3.35
C VAL A 20 8.94 -5.37 -2.60
N GLN A 21 8.48 -4.43 -1.80
CA GLN A 21 7.16 -4.52 -1.19
C GLN A 21 6.26 -3.39 -1.68
N PHE A 22 4.97 -3.66 -1.65
CA PHE A 22 3.95 -2.72 -2.12
C PHE A 22 3.08 -2.25 -0.96
N LEU A 23 2.86 -0.96 -0.92
CA LEU A 23 1.83 -0.33 -0.09
C LEU A 23 0.77 0.22 -1.03
N VAL A 24 -0.43 -0.31 -0.94
CA VAL A 24 -1.57 0.15 -1.75
C VAL A 24 -2.62 0.74 -0.83
N VAL A 25 -3.06 1.95 -1.11
CA VAL A 25 -4.03 2.69 -0.29
C VAL A 25 -5.14 3.18 -1.20
N ALA A 26 -6.38 2.96 -0.80
CA ALA A 26 -7.54 3.38 -1.57
C ALA A 26 -8.72 3.71 -0.65
N ASP A 27 -9.73 4.36 -1.20
CA ASP A 27 -11.04 4.52 -0.59
C ASP A 27 -12.16 4.00 -1.51
N GLU A 28 -13.40 4.05 -1.04
CA GLU A 28 -14.56 3.55 -1.78
C GLU A 28 -14.79 4.24 -3.12
N SER A 29 -14.24 5.43 -3.34
CA SER A 29 -14.39 6.16 -4.61
C SER A 29 -13.51 5.62 -5.73
N SER A 30 -12.52 4.78 -5.40
CA SER A 30 -11.51 4.29 -6.34
C SER A 30 -11.41 2.76 -6.41
N LEU A 31 -12.48 2.05 -6.04
CA LEU A 31 -12.47 0.57 -6.07
C LEU A 31 -12.19 -0.01 -7.46
N PRO A 32 -12.76 0.50 -8.57
CA PRO A 32 -12.42 -0.01 -9.91
C PRO A 32 -10.95 0.19 -10.27
N GLU A 33 -10.38 1.34 -9.95
CA GLU A 33 -8.97 1.64 -10.17
C GLU A 33 -8.08 0.75 -9.30
N LEU A 34 -8.48 0.52 -8.06
CA LEU A 34 -7.79 -0.39 -7.14
C LEU A 34 -7.74 -1.82 -7.71
N GLU A 35 -8.85 -2.33 -8.19
CA GLU A 35 -8.92 -3.66 -8.82
C GLU A 35 -7.97 -3.77 -10.02
N ALA A 36 -7.94 -2.73 -10.86
CA ALA A 36 -7.06 -2.68 -12.02
C ALA A 36 -5.58 -2.65 -11.61
N GLU A 37 -5.21 -1.85 -10.64
CA GLU A 37 -3.83 -1.78 -10.14
C GLU A 37 -3.38 -3.09 -9.49
N LEU A 38 -4.22 -3.71 -8.69
CA LEU A 38 -3.92 -5.02 -8.07
C LEU A 38 -3.72 -6.11 -9.13
N ALA A 39 -4.50 -6.08 -10.22
CA ALA A 39 -4.36 -7.03 -11.32
C ALA A 39 -3.04 -6.88 -12.10
N LEU A 40 -2.43 -5.69 -12.07
CA LEU A 40 -1.15 -5.41 -12.73
C LEU A 40 0.07 -5.79 -11.87
N LEU A 41 -0.12 -6.05 -10.57
CA LEU A 41 0.98 -6.42 -9.70
C LEU A 41 1.51 -7.82 -10.05
N PRO A 42 2.82 -8.06 -9.85
CA PRO A 42 3.38 -9.40 -9.98
C PRO A 42 2.67 -10.41 -9.07
N LEU A 43 2.53 -11.65 -9.51
CA LEU A 43 1.91 -12.72 -8.70
C LEU A 43 2.64 -12.96 -7.37
N CYS A 44 3.94 -12.70 -7.33
CA CYS A 44 4.77 -12.81 -6.14
C CYS A 44 4.82 -11.51 -5.30
N ALA A 45 4.07 -10.47 -5.68
CA ALA A 45 4.02 -9.22 -4.94
C ALA A 45 3.62 -9.45 -3.48
N ARG A 46 4.30 -8.77 -2.58
CA ARG A 46 4.04 -8.78 -1.15
C ARG A 46 3.81 -7.38 -0.63
N GLY A 47 3.10 -7.26 0.45
CA GLY A 47 2.85 -5.98 1.08
C GLY A 47 1.47 -5.86 1.69
N ARG A 48 0.97 -4.65 1.73
CA ARG A 48 -0.28 -4.30 2.40
C ARG A 48 -1.18 -3.47 1.50
N VAL A 49 -2.47 -3.77 1.58
CA VAL A 49 -3.53 -2.96 0.97
C VAL A 49 -4.41 -2.42 2.10
N PHE A 50 -4.56 -1.11 2.17
CA PHE A 50 -5.52 -0.44 3.06
C PHE A 50 -6.65 0.15 2.22
N VAL A 51 -7.87 -0.21 2.54
CA VAL A 51 -9.06 0.32 1.86
C VAL A 51 -9.99 0.94 2.88
N GLU A 52 -10.19 2.25 2.78
CA GLU A 52 -11.12 2.98 3.63
C GLU A 52 -12.51 3.00 3.01
N VAL A 53 -13.50 2.63 3.80
CA VAL A 53 -14.92 2.66 3.44
C VAL A 53 -15.72 3.35 4.53
N GLU A 54 -16.92 3.81 4.20
CA GLU A 54 -17.77 4.44 5.21
C GLU A 54 -18.33 3.42 6.20
N HIS A 55 -18.90 2.34 5.71
CA HIS A 55 -19.55 1.32 6.53
C HIS A 55 -18.95 -0.07 6.30
N PRO A 56 -19.05 -0.97 7.30
CA PRO A 56 -18.59 -2.37 7.13
C PRO A 56 -19.29 -3.11 5.98
N GLU A 57 -20.51 -2.71 5.64
CA GLU A 57 -21.31 -3.30 4.56
C GLU A 57 -20.75 -2.94 3.18
N ASP A 58 -19.91 -1.93 3.07
CA ASP A 58 -19.30 -1.48 1.82
C ASP A 58 -18.08 -2.33 1.40
N VAL A 59 -17.70 -3.27 2.27
CA VAL A 59 -16.61 -4.21 1.95
C VAL A 59 -17.03 -5.15 0.83
N VAL A 60 -16.18 -5.23 -0.19
CA VAL A 60 -16.40 -6.12 -1.34
C VAL A 60 -15.20 -7.06 -1.49
N PRO A 61 -15.38 -8.24 -2.11
CA PRO A 61 -14.24 -9.13 -2.41
C PRO A 61 -13.25 -8.45 -3.35
N LEU A 62 -11.95 -8.54 -3.00
CA LEU A 62 -10.85 -8.08 -3.85
C LEU A 62 -9.93 -9.26 -4.18
N SER A 63 -9.57 -9.37 -5.45
CA SER A 63 -8.54 -10.32 -5.87
C SER A 63 -7.16 -9.67 -5.70
N THR A 64 -6.32 -10.27 -4.88
CA THR A 64 -4.97 -9.78 -4.59
C THR A 64 -3.93 -10.87 -4.75
N PRO A 65 -2.67 -10.53 -5.03
CA PRO A 65 -1.58 -11.48 -4.94
C PRO A 65 -1.55 -12.15 -3.56
N MET A 66 -1.15 -13.42 -3.53
CA MET A 66 -1.27 -14.29 -2.34
C MET A 66 -0.51 -13.75 -1.11
N ARG A 67 0.58 -12.99 -1.33
CA ARG A 67 1.42 -12.43 -0.25
C ARG A 67 1.05 -10.99 0.12
N MET A 68 -0.05 -10.48 -0.43
CA MET A 68 -0.61 -9.17 -0.07
C MET A 68 -1.74 -9.36 0.93
N THR A 69 -1.77 -8.55 1.97
CA THR A 69 -2.83 -8.56 2.98
C THR A 69 -3.71 -7.33 2.82
N VAL A 70 -5.01 -7.53 2.69
CA VAL A 70 -6.00 -6.45 2.61
C VAL A 70 -6.56 -6.14 3.98
N THR A 71 -6.56 -4.89 4.36
CA THR A 71 -7.19 -4.40 5.60
C THR A 71 -8.24 -3.36 5.23
N TRP A 72 -9.49 -3.65 5.57
CA TRP A 72 -10.60 -2.74 5.40
C TRP A 72 -10.78 -1.87 6.63
N LEU A 73 -10.96 -0.57 6.43
CA LEU A 73 -11.03 0.44 7.48
C LEU A 73 -12.38 1.16 7.36
N SER A 74 -13.30 0.84 8.26
CA SER A 74 -14.62 1.48 8.29
C SER A 74 -14.59 2.75 9.13
N ARG A 75 -14.92 3.89 8.54
CA ARG A 75 -15.02 5.18 9.25
C ARG A 75 -16.13 5.18 10.30
N ALA A 76 -17.23 4.52 10.02
CA ALA A 76 -18.37 4.47 10.94
C ALA A 76 -18.04 3.81 12.30
N ARG A 77 -17.00 2.97 12.31
CA ARG A 77 -16.54 2.28 13.53
C ARG A 77 -15.34 2.96 14.20
N ARG A 78 -14.97 4.14 13.75
CA ARG A 78 -13.77 4.84 14.22
C ARG A 78 -14.09 6.26 14.63
N SER A 79 -13.44 6.71 15.70
CA SER A 79 -13.47 8.12 16.09
C SER A 79 -12.53 8.95 15.23
N GLY A 80 -12.80 10.22 15.13
CA GLY A 80 -11.92 11.20 14.51
C GLY A 80 -10.73 11.56 15.38
N ARG A 81 -10.31 12.81 15.32
CA ARG A 81 -9.15 13.29 16.07
C ARG A 81 -9.32 13.06 17.57
N PRO A 82 -8.32 12.49 18.25
CA PRO A 82 -8.40 12.23 19.69
C PRO A 82 -8.75 13.49 20.50
N GLY A 83 -9.69 13.34 21.45
CA GLY A 83 -10.12 14.42 22.34
C GLY A 83 -11.12 15.42 21.77
N THR A 84 -11.51 15.30 20.50
CA THR A 84 -12.46 16.23 19.86
C THR A 84 -13.91 15.76 19.94
N GLY A 85 -14.16 14.46 20.08
CA GLY A 85 -15.49 13.86 19.96
C GLY A 85 -16.00 13.80 18.51
N ASP A 86 -15.18 14.19 17.54
CA ASP A 86 -15.53 14.18 16.13
C ASP A 86 -15.60 12.76 15.57
N ARG A 87 -16.35 12.61 14.48
CA ARG A 87 -16.36 11.38 13.70
C ARG A 87 -15.11 11.29 12.84
N CYS A 88 -14.72 10.07 12.50
CA CYS A 88 -13.63 9.83 11.55
C CYS A 88 -13.98 10.45 10.19
N ALA A 89 -13.16 11.38 9.75
CA ALA A 89 -13.33 12.05 8.47
C ALA A 89 -12.79 11.19 7.31
N ARG A 90 -13.20 11.52 6.09
CA ARG A 90 -12.68 10.87 4.88
C ARG A 90 -11.16 10.99 4.79
N GLY A 91 -10.51 9.87 4.53
CA GLY A 91 -9.05 9.77 4.42
C GLY A 91 -8.33 9.61 5.74
N GLU A 92 -8.98 9.90 6.87
CA GLU A 92 -8.35 9.90 8.19
C GLU A 92 -7.97 8.50 8.67
N ALA A 93 -8.86 7.52 8.48
CA ALA A 93 -8.58 6.14 8.89
C ALA A 93 -7.44 5.54 8.08
N ALA A 94 -7.44 5.72 6.77
CA ALA A 94 -6.38 5.22 5.89
C ALA A 94 -5.05 5.91 6.16
N THR A 95 -5.02 7.22 6.30
CA THR A 95 -3.79 7.97 6.63
C THR A 95 -3.20 7.51 7.95
N ARG A 96 -4.03 7.31 8.96
CA ARG A 96 -3.61 6.80 10.27
C ARG A 96 -3.02 5.40 10.19
N ALA A 97 -3.65 4.51 9.40
CA ALA A 97 -3.15 3.15 9.18
C ALA A 97 -1.81 3.15 8.43
N VAL A 98 -1.66 4.00 7.42
CA VAL A 98 -0.40 4.15 6.68
C VAL A 98 0.71 4.63 7.60
N ARG A 99 0.46 5.64 8.42
CA ARG A 99 1.44 6.16 9.40
C ARG A 99 1.90 5.08 10.38
N ALA A 100 0.97 4.29 10.90
CA ALA A 100 1.31 3.19 11.80
C ALA A 100 2.13 2.11 11.09
N TRP A 101 1.73 1.73 9.89
CA TRP A 101 2.45 0.72 9.11
C TRP A 101 3.86 1.17 8.72
N THR A 102 4.02 2.39 8.26
CA THR A 102 5.35 2.92 7.89
C THR A 102 6.27 3.05 9.11
N ALA A 103 5.75 3.44 10.26
CA ALA A 103 6.51 3.51 11.50
C ALA A 103 7.05 2.14 11.94
N GLU A 104 6.28 1.09 11.70
CA GLU A 104 6.66 -0.28 12.04
C GLU A 104 7.56 -0.92 10.97
N MET A 105 7.14 -0.82 9.71
CA MET A 105 7.77 -1.57 8.62
C MET A 105 8.93 -0.86 7.96
N LEU A 106 8.97 0.47 8.03
CA LEU A 106 9.96 1.32 7.37
C LEU A 106 10.78 2.15 8.36
N CYS A 107 10.93 1.67 9.59
CA CYS A 107 11.69 2.36 10.63
C CYS A 107 13.17 2.60 10.28
N GLU A 108 13.74 1.77 9.41
CA GLU A 108 15.12 1.92 8.92
C GLU A 108 15.21 2.63 7.57
N GLY A 109 14.09 3.19 7.09
CA GLY A 109 13.97 3.84 5.79
C GLY A 109 13.06 3.10 4.82
N PRO A 110 12.76 3.71 3.66
CA PRO A 110 11.77 3.17 2.72
C PRO A 110 12.23 1.90 2.00
N GLY A 111 13.53 1.64 1.91
CA GLY A 111 14.04 0.50 1.17
C GLY A 111 13.52 0.47 -0.27
N GLU A 112 13.18 -0.73 -0.76
CA GLU A 112 12.57 -0.94 -2.08
C GLU A 112 11.03 -1.02 -1.99
N THR A 113 10.43 -0.12 -1.24
CA THR A 113 8.97 -0.01 -1.14
C THR A 113 8.42 0.83 -2.27
N ARG A 114 7.35 0.37 -2.89
CA ARG A 114 6.57 1.12 -3.88
C ARG A 114 5.17 1.35 -3.34
N ALA A 115 4.64 2.52 -3.54
CA ALA A 115 3.31 2.90 -3.07
C ALA A 115 2.39 3.26 -4.24
N ILE A 116 1.13 2.83 -4.13
CA ILE A 116 0.04 3.20 -5.02
C ILE A 116 -1.05 3.80 -4.13
N VAL A 117 -1.38 5.05 -4.35
CA VAL A 117 -2.34 5.80 -3.53
C VAL A 117 -3.46 6.29 -4.42
N LEU A 118 -4.66 5.82 -4.16
CA LEU A 118 -5.86 6.08 -4.95
C LEU A 118 -6.96 6.63 -4.04
N GLY A 119 -7.84 7.44 -4.58
CA GLY A 119 -9.01 7.89 -3.84
C GLY A 119 -9.21 9.40 -3.84
N GLY A 120 -9.93 9.89 -2.85
CA GLY A 120 -10.23 11.31 -2.73
C GLY A 120 -8.98 12.16 -2.52
N PHE A 121 -9.05 13.41 -2.96
CA PHE A 121 -7.92 14.34 -2.97
C PHE A 121 -7.23 14.46 -1.59
N ALA A 122 -8.00 14.57 -0.52
CA ALA A 122 -7.44 14.72 0.83
C ALA A 122 -6.61 13.49 1.23
N LEU A 123 -7.11 12.27 0.99
CA LEU A 123 -6.39 11.05 1.27
C LEU A 123 -5.08 10.98 0.46
N VAL A 124 -5.18 11.21 -0.84
CA VAL A 124 -4.03 11.13 -1.75
C VAL A 124 -2.96 12.15 -1.34
N SER A 125 -3.34 13.40 -1.09
CA SER A 125 -2.40 14.45 -0.70
C SER A 125 -1.69 14.14 0.61
N GLU A 126 -2.42 13.75 1.64
CA GLU A 126 -1.85 13.50 2.96
C GLU A 126 -0.92 12.28 2.97
N VAL A 127 -1.34 11.19 2.32
CA VAL A 127 -0.52 9.98 2.25
C VAL A 127 0.73 10.22 1.41
N GLN A 128 0.60 10.88 0.26
CA GLN A 128 1.74 11.19 -0.59
C GLN A 128 2.75 12.09 0.13
N GLU A 129 2.29 13.13 0.80
CA GLU A 129 3.15 14.01 1.59
C GLU A 129 3.88 13.23 2.70
N HIS A 130 3.17 12.39 3.43
CA HIS A 130 3.76 11.54 4.46
C HIS A 130 4.84 10.62 3.90
N LEU A 131 4.55 9.92 2.81
CA LEU A 131 5.49 8.96 2.21
C LEU A 131 6.75 9.64 1.67
N VAL A 132 6.62 10.78 1.02
CA VAL A 132 7.76 11.48 0.41
C VAL A 132 8.50 12.32 1.44
N ALA A 133 7.83 13.17 2.21
CA ALA A 133 8.47 14.13 3.10
C ALA A 133 8.90 13.53 4.44
N GLU A 134 8.10 12.64 5.03
CA GLU A 134 8.41 12.08 6.36
C GLU A 134 9.12 10.72 6.28
N VAL A 135 8.68 9.82 5.41
CA VAL A 135 9.28 8.49 5.25
C VAL A 135 10.53 8.53 4.37
N GLY A 136 10.60 9.48 3.45
CA GLY A 136 11.74 9.65 2.56
C GLY A 136 11.69 8.81 1.29
N MET A 137 10.49 8.39 0.86
CA MET A 137 10.34 7.69 -0.42
C MET A 137 10.65 8.63 -1.58
N ALA A 138 11.32 8.10 -2.61
CA ALA A 138 11.48 8.85 -3.86
C ALA A 138 10.10 9.14 -4.48
N PRO A 139 9.85 10.35 -5.01
CA PRO A 139 8.57 10.65 -5.66
C PRO A 139 8.22 9.68 -6.79
N THR A 140 9.21 9.14 -7.48
CA THR A 140 9.03 8.14 -8.54
C THR A 140 8.60 6.76 -8.03
N ALA A 141 8.74 6.49 -6.74
CA ALA A 141 8.28 5.26 -6.10
C ALA A 141 6.83 5.35 -5.60
N VAL A 142 6.20 6.51 -5.72
CA VAL A 142 4.82 6.76 -5.29
C VAL A 142 3.97 7.11 -6.52
N THR A 143 3.02 6.25 -6.84
CA THR A 143 1.99 6.52 -7.85
C THR A 143 0.73 7.00 -7.15
N ALA A 144 0.23 8.16 -7.51
CA ALA A 144 -0.94 8.76 -6.88
C ALA A 144 -1.95 9.21 -7.93
N ALA A 145 -3.24 8.92 -7.68
CA ALA A 145 -4.34 9.33 -8.52
C ALA A 145 -5.58 9.65 -7.68
N SER A 146 -6.15 10.81 -7.92
CA SER A 146 -7.39 11.26 -7.27
C SER A 146 -8.52 11.46 -8.28
#